data_7fe38dd10d22f32b26d4701d628842a2
#
_entry.id   7fe38dd10d22f32b26d4701d628842a2
#
_cell.length_a   1.000
_cell.length_b   1.000
_cell.length_c   1.000
_cell.angle_alpha   90.00
_cell.angle_beta   90.00
_cell.angle_gamma   90.00
#
_symmetry.space_group_name_H-M   'P 1'
#
loop_
_entity.id
_entity.type
_entity.pdbx_description
1 polymer ?
#
loop_
_entity_poly.entity_id
_entity_poly.type
_entity_poly.pdbx_seq_one_letter_code
_entity_poly.pdbx_strand_id
1 'polypeptide(L)'
;MPIYFNSSPVNFPFQFDSIGNNWDQEPTLRPDGFPLYHYLQTQEGCGILTIDGRDYTIEENQGVLLAPGVSHAYRSASGKWITLFATFSGSMSPYFSTLFGSSHLLFFEAEKAAILRKLIDQAVLHHQETPVNPQLLSLECYQVLLQFTGGLQTNPSRQPAWEKYIRPVLAIIHTRYMEDLTAEALSQEVFITPQYLSRLFSRYLGCSVYEYLTKFRLSKAKELLVSNRGRRIQDIAQDVGYTDASHFVVMFRKITGMTPSEFRRIN
;
A
#
# COMPACT_ATOMS: atom_id res chain seq x y z
N MET A 1 22.72 -22.25 2.89
CA MET A 1 22.04 -20.96 2.68
C MET A 1 21.07 -21.13 1.53
N PRO A 2 19.78 -21.14 1.76
CA PRO A 2 18.84 -21.42 0.70
C PRO A 2 18.42 -20.14 -0.01
N ILE A 3 18.69 -20.07 -1.31
CA ILE A 3 17.96 -19.23 -2.24
C ILE A 3 16.93 -20.12 -2.92
N TYR A 4 15.69 -19.68 -2.94
CA TYR A 4 14.60 -20.35 -3.64
C TYR A 4 14.18 -19.52 -4.83
N PHE A 5 14.04 -20.18 -5.98
CA PHE A 5 13.52 -19.60 -7.21
C PHE A 5 12.13 -20.15 -7.49
N ASN A 6 11.30 -19.33 -8.09
CA ASN A 6 9.99 -19.80 -8.55
C ASN A 6 10.14 -20.92 -9.58
N SER A 7 9.57 -22.06 -9.29
CA SER A 7 9.51 -23.23 -10.20
C SER A 7 8.07 -23.56 -10.62
N SER A 8 7.08 -22.75 -10.22
CA SER A 8 5.68 -23.00 -10.55
C SER A 8 5.43 -22.78 -12.05
N PRO A 9 4.81 -23.73 -12.76
CA PRO A 9 4.39 -23.52 -14.14
C PRO A 9 3.16 -22.60 -14.26
N VAL A 10 2.48 -22.33 -13.13
CA VAL A 10 1.30 -21.46 -13.08
C VAL A 10 1.73 -20.04 -12.75
N ASN A 11 1.31 -19.09 -13.58
CA ASN A 11 1.56 -17.67 -13.35
C ASN A 11 0.49 -17.10 -12.41
N PHE A 12 0.74 -17.20 -11.10
CA PHE A 12 -0.13 -16.62 -10.07
C PHE A 12 -0.12 -15.08 -10.13
N PRO A 13 -1.15 -14.40 -9.57
CA PRO A 13 -1.19 -12.94 -9.50
C PRO A 13 0.04 -12.32 -8.83
N PHE A 14 0.50 -12.91 -7.74
CA PHE A 14 1.66 -12.47 -6.96
C PHE A 14 2.58 -13.67 -6.72
N GLN A 15 3.86 -13.51 -7.01
CA GLN A 15 4.84 -14.58 -6.85
C GLN A 15 6.17 -14.01 -6.37
N PHE A 16 6.84 -14.74 -5.49
CA PHE A 16 8.27 -14.55 -5.32
C PHE A 16 8.97 -15.11 -6.56
N ASP A 17 9.74 -14.30 -7.26
CA ASP A 17 10.62 -14.77 -8.31
C ASP A 17 11.85 -15.44 -7.70
N SER A 18 12.44 -14.78 -6.70
CA SER A 18 13.43 -15.37 -5.80
C SER A 18 13.24 -14.87 -4.37
N ILE A 19 13.61 -15.70 -3.40
CA ILE A 19 13.53 -15.39 -1.98
C ILE A 19 14.65 -16.09 -1.24
N GLY A 20 15.21 -15.43 -0.22
CA GLY A 20 16.26 -16.01 0.61
C GLY A 20 16.49 -15.22 1.90
N ASN A 21 17.08 -15.90 2.86
CA ASN A 21 17.49 -15.31 4.14
C ASN A 21 18.84 -15.84 4.58
N ASN A 22 19.44 -15.22 5.59
CA ASN A 22 20.78 -15.56 6.10
C ASN A 22 21.84 -15.59 4.97
N TRP A 23 21.71 -14.69 4.00
CA TRP A 23 22.59 -14.60 2.86
C TRP A 23 23.81 -13.73 3.19
N ASP A 24 25.03 -14.31 3.06
CA ASP A 24 26.27 -13.52 3.15
C ASP A 24 26.41 -12.68 1.88
N GLN A 25 26.17 -11.39 2.04
CA GLN A 25 25.96 -10.49 0.91
C GLN A 25 27.28 -10.05 0.29
N GLU A 26 27.57 -10.58 -0.88
CA GLU A 26 28.72 -10.15 -1.66
C GLU A 26 28.49 -8.77 -2.30
N PRO A 27 29.56 -8.00 -2.54
CA PRO A 27 29.49 -6.76 -3.29
C PRO A 27 28.86 -7.00 -4.66
N THR A 28 27.87 -6.19 -5.00
CA THR A 28 27.10 -6.36 -6.24
C THR A 28 26.98 -5.02 -6.95
N LEU A 29 27.19 -5.01 -8.27
CA LEU A 29 27.00 -3.86 -9.15
C LEU A 29 25.97 -4.20 -10.22
N ARG A 30 24.92 -3.39 -10.33
CA ARG A 30 23.84 -3.53 -11.30
C ARG A 30 23.66 -2.21 -12.06
N PRO A 31 24.46 -1.93 -13.09
CA PRO A 31 24.41 -0.66 -13.83
C PRO A 31 23.08 -0.44 -14.53
N ASP A 32 22.43 -1.51 -15.01
CA ASP A 32 21.12 -1.46 -15.65
C ASP A 32 19.96 -1.77 -14.68
N GLY A 33 20.25 -1.84 -13.37
CA GLY A 33 19.30 -2.22 -12.35
C GLY A 33 18.96 -3.72 -12.34
N PHE A 34 17.93 -4.08 -11.58
CA PHE A 34 17.33 -5.41 -11.59
C PHE A 34 15.98 -5.35 -12.31
N PRO A 35 15.57 -6.36 -13.09
CA PRO A 35 14.35 -6.28 -13.90
C PRO A 35 13.05 -6.34 -13.11
N LEU A 36 13.11 -6.72 -11.84
CA LEU A 36 11.96 -6.86 -10.94
C LEU A 36 12.09 -5.95 -9.72
N TYR A 37 11.00 -5.73 -9.01
CA TYR A 37 11.07 -5.15 -7.67
C TYR A 37 11.90 -6.06 -6.78
N HIS A 38 12.87 -5.46 -6.08
CA HIS A 38 13.84 -6.16 -5.26
C HIS A 38 13.86 -5.57 -3.84
N TYR A 39 13.44 -6.35 -2.88
CA TYR A 39 13.56 -6.03 -1.46
C TYR A 39 14.85 -6.63 -0.90
N LEU A 40 15.60 -5.81 -0.16
CA LEU A 40 16.83 -6.19 0.55
C LEU A 40 16.77 -5.66 1.98
N GLN A 41 17.07 -6.49 2.98
CA GLN A 41 17.09 -6.10 4.39
C GLN A 41 18.33 -6.63 5.07
N THR A 42 18.95 -5.81 5.91
CA THR A 42 20.07 -6.22 6.77
C THR A 42 19.55 -7.04 7.95
N GLN A 43 20.06 -8.26 8.10
CA GLN A 43 19.82 -9.13 9.26
C GLN A 43 20.92 -9.01 10.31
N GLU A 44 22.19 -8.89 9.87
CA GLU A 44 23.38 -8.73 10.72
C GLU A 44 24.42 -7.88 9.98
N GLY A 45 25.09 -7.00 10.69
CA GLY A 45 26.09 -6.10 10.13
C GLY A 45 25.48 -4.83 9.54
N CYS A 46 26.13 -4.30 8.51
CA CYS A 46 25.73 -3.03 7.89
C CYS A 46 26.11 -3.02 6.40
N GLY A 47 25.18 -2.57 5.56
CA GLY A 47 25.39 -2.41 4.12
C GLY A 47 25.43 -0.95 3.68
N ILE A 48 26.11 -0.72 2.57
CA ILE A 48 26.09 0.54 1.83
C ILE A 48 25.44 0.28 0.48
N LEU A 49 24.33 0.98 0.21
CA LEU A 49 23.64 1.02 -1.07
C LEU A 49 24.00 2.32 -1.78
N THR A 50 24.56 2.23 -2.98
CA THR A 50 24.87 3.39 -3.83
C THR A 50 23.86 3.50 -4.96
N ILE A 51 23.18 4.64 -5.08
CA ILE A 51 22.23 4.99 -6.16
C ILE A 51 22.53 6.41 -6.61
N ASP A 52 22.67 6.60 -7.91
CA ASP A 52 22.97 7.91 -8.51
C ASP A 52 24.17 8.62 -7.85
N GLY A 53 25.22 7.84 -7.49
CA GLY A 53 26.42 8.35 -6.85
C GLY A 53 26.24 8.77 -5.38
N ARG A 54 25.10 8.46 -4.76
CA ARG A 54 24.84 8.71 -3.33
C ARG A 54 24.85 7.40 -2.56
N ASP A 55 25.52 7.42 -1.44
CA ASP A 55 25.57 6.28 -0.52
C ASP A 55 24.47 6.38 0.55
N TYR A 56 23.78 5.27 0.76
CA TYR A 56 22.77 5.07 1.79
C TYR A 56 23.20 3.90 2.67
N THR A 57 23.29 4.14 3.96
CA THR A 57 23.58 3.09 4.93
C THR A 57 22.31 2.30 5.24
N ILE A 58 22.39 0.97 5.22
CA ILE A 58 21.31 0.07 5.60
C ILE A 58 21.77 -0.68 6.84
N GLU A 59 21.37 -0.19 8.01
CA GLU A 59 21.72 -0.75 9.30
C GLU A 59 20.94 -2.03 9.60
N GLU A 60 21.33 -2.73 10.66
CA GLU A 60 20.61 -3.92 11.12
C GLU A 60 19.13 -3.62 11.37
N ASN A 61 18.26 -4.51 10.91
CA ASN A 61 16.81 -4.37 10.91
C ASN A 61 16.28 -3.19 10.08
N GLN A 62 17.03 -2.69 9.11
CA GLN A 62 16.55 -1.78 8.08
C GLN A 62 16.50 -2.49 6.73
N GLY A 63 15.58 -2.07 5.87
CA GLY A 63 15.40 -2.64 4.54
C GLY A 63 15.09 -1.58 3.49
N VAL A 64 15.27 -1.98 2.23
CA VAL A 64 14.98 -1.16 1.06
C VAL A 64 14.24 -1.96 0.00
N LEU A 65 13.28 -1.33 -0.67
CA LEU A 65 12.66 -1.84 -1.89
C LEU A 65 13.13 -0.98 -3.06
N LEU A 66 13.73 -1.62 -4.05
CA LEU A 66 14.19 -1.02 -5.29
C LEU A 66 13.20 -1.33 -6.42
N ALA A 67 12.82 -0.31 -7.18
CA ALA A 67 12.01 -0.51 -8.37
C ALA A 67 12.82 -1.12 -9.53
N PRO A 68 12.16 -1.75 -10.52
CA PRO A 68 12.82 -2.28 -11.70
C PRO A 68 13.64 -1.22 -12.45
N GLY A 69 14.81 -1.63 -12.94
CA GLY A 69 15.68 -0.78 -13.76
C GLY A 69 16.46 0.31 -13.01
N VAL A 70 16.34 0.39 -11.69
CA VAL A 70 17.13 1.35 -10.90
C VAL A 70 18.58 0.90 -10.84
N SER A 71 19.48 1.68 -11.45
CA SER A 71 20.93 1.45 -11.39
C SER A 71 21.41 1.56 -9.94
N HIS A 72 22.09 0.55 -9.44
CA HIS A 72 22.57 0.53 -8.06
C HIS A 72 23.76 -0.40 -7.85
N ALA A 73 24.48 -0.13 -6.79
CA ALA A 73 25.49 -1.04 -6.24
C ALA A 73 25.26 -1.19 -4.73
N TYR A 74 25.67 -2.32 -4.17
CA TYR A 74 25.71 -2.48 -2.73
C TYR A 74 26.89 -3.33 -2.29
N ARG A 75 27.35 -3.05 -1.09
CA ARG A 75 28.50 -3.72 -0.47
C ARG A 75 28.38 -3.69 1.04
N SER A 76 29.13 -4.53 1.72
CA SER A 76 29.30 -4.40 3.17
C SER A 76 29.96 -3.06 3.52
N ALA A 77 29.52 -2.43 4.59
CA ALA A 77 30.19 -1.26 5.17
C ALA A 77 31.49 -1.65 5.89
N SER A 78 31.48 -2.81 6.59
CA SER A 78 32.64 -3.38 7.30
C SER A 78 32.39 -4.84 7.65
N GLY A 79 33.30 -5.71 7.28
CA GLY A 79 33.25 -7.13 7.63
C GLY A 79 32.09 -7.88 6.97
N LYS A 80 31.42 -8.73 7.74
CA LYS A 80 30.33 -9.57 7.29
C LYS A 80 29.02 -8.80 7.24
N TRP A 81 28.22 -9.02 6.18
CA TRP A 81 26.90 -8.44 6.02
C TRP A 81 25.90 -9.52 5.63
N ILE A 82 25.02 -9.87 6.55
CA ILE A 82 23.98 -10.87 6.34
C ILE A 82 22.67 -10.19 5.99
N THR A 83 22.05 -10.66 4.92
CA THR A 83 20.80 -10.10 4.40
C THR A 83 19.73 -11.16 4.25
N LEU A 84 18.48 -10.68 4.17
CA LEU A 84 17.37 -11.36 3.54
C LEU A 84 16.93 -10.55 2.33
N PHE A 85 16.36 -11.22 1.35
CA PHE A 85 15.90 -10.59 0.14
C PHE A 85 14.68 -11.30 -0.44
N ALA A 86 13.93 -10.57 -1.25
CA ALA A 86 12.85 -11.10 -2.08
C ALA A 86 12.74 -10.29 -3.38
N THR A 87 12.50 -10.99 -4.49
CA THR A 87 12.12 -10.38 -5.76
C THR A 87 10.71 -10.83 -6.15
N PHE A 88 9.98 -9.97 -6.84
CA PHE A 88 8.55 -10.13 -7.00
C PHE A 88 8.13 -10.12 -8.46
N SER A 89 7.30 -11.11 -8.84
CA SER A 89 6.75 -11.31 -10.17
C SER A 89 5.25 -11.65 -10.10
N GLY A 90 4.70 -12.17 -11.19
CA GLY A 90 3.31 -12.61 -11.30
C GLY A 90 2.50 -11.80 -12.31
N SER A 91 1.27 -12.26 -12.60
CA SER A 91 0.41 -11.63 -13.63
C SER A 91 -0.02 -10.19 -13.25
N MET A 92 0.05 -9.82 -11.95
CA MET A 92 -0.23 -8.48 -11.45
C MET A 92 1.01 -7.57 -11.37
N SER A 93 2.20 -8.06 -11.74
CA SER A 93 3.44 -7.26 -11.67
C SER A 93 3.41 -5.93 -12.45
N PRO A 94 2.69 -5.78 -13.59
CA PRO A 94 2.57 -4.48 -14.26
C PRO A 94 1.88 -3.39 -13.42
N TYR A 95 1.14 -3.78 -12.40
CA TYR A 95 0.40 -2.87 -11.52
C TYR A 95 1.13 -2.56 -10.20
N PHE A 96 2.31 -3.13 -9.95
CA PHE A 96 3.05 -2.92 -8.70
C PHE A 96 3.44 -1.46 -8.49
N SER A 97 3.79 -0.73 -9.55
CA SER A 97 4.06 0.71 -9.46
C SER A 97 2.85 1.51 -8.97
N THR A 98 1.64 1.09 -9.31
CA THR A 98 0.40 1.70 -8.81
C THR A 98 0.19 1.39 -7.33
N LEU A 99 0.59 0.20 -6.87
CA LEU A 99 0.46 -0.22 -5.47
C LEU A 99 1.48 0.47 -4.56
N PHE A 100 2.73 0.62 -5.02
CA PHE A 100 3.84 1.17 -4.21
C PHE A 100 4.06 2.66 -4.40
N GLY A 101 3.35 3.29 -5.35
CA GLY A 101 3.60 4.65 -5.81
C GLY A 101 4.76 4.72 -6.82
N SER A 102 5.00 5.91 -7.36
CA SER A 102 6.04 6.13 -8.38
C SER A 102 7.46 6.28 -7.81
N SER A 103 7.68 5.90 -6.56
CA SER A 103 9.01 5.99 -5.95
C SER A 103 9.92 4.86 -6.45
N HIS A 104 11.13 5.21 -6.87
CA HIS A 104 12.13 4.24 -7.32
C HIS A 104 12.82 3.51 -6.16
N LEU A 105 12.70 4.05 -4.93
CA LEU A 105 13.35 3.56 -3.73
C LEU A 105 12.46 3.83 -2.51
N LEU A 106 12.20 2.80 -1.71
CA LEU A 106 11.50 2.90 -0.44
C LEU A 106 12.37 2.33 0.68
N PHE A 107 12.54 3.09 1.75
CA PHE A 107 13.23 2.65 2.96
C PHE A 107 12.24 2.16 4.01
N PHE A 108 12.63 1.16 4.77
CA PHE A 108 11.84 0.55 5.84
C PHE A 108 12.67 0.52 7.11
N GLU A 109 12.17 1.19 8.14
CA GLU A 109 12.75 1.22 9.47
C GLU A 109 12.41 -0.05 10.27
N ALA A 110 13.07 -0.21 11.41
CA ALA A 110 13.09 -1.43 12.20
C ALA A 110 11.71 -2.06 12.47
N GLU A 111 10.71 -1.26 12.81
CA GLU A 111 9.34 -1.75 13.09
C GLU A 111 8.73 -2.45 11.86
N LYS A 112 8.76 -1.79 10.71
CA LYS A 112 8.20 -2.32 9.47
C LYS A 112 9.05 -3.45 8.89
N ALA A 113 10.38 -3.31 8.98
CA ALA A 113 11.32 -4.32 8.55
C ALA A 113 11.20 -5.61 9.39
N ALA A 114 10.88 -5.53 10.69
CA ALA A 114 10.63 -6.71 11.51
C ALA A 114 9.39 -7.50 11.04
N ILE A 115 8.33 -6.82 10.61
CA ILE A 115 7.14 -7.47 10.03
C ILE A 115 7.52 -8.16 8.71
N LEU A 116 8.23 -7.45 7.82
CA LEU A 116 8.68 -7.98 6.53
C LEU A 116 9.59 -9.19 6.72
N ARG A 117 10.54 -9.11 7.66
CA ARG A 117 11.42 -10.24 8.02
C ARG A 117 10.61 -11.48 8.40
N LYS A 118 9.66 -11.33 9.33
CA LYS A 118 8.82 -12.45 9.77
C LYS A 118 8.06 -13.11 8.61
N LEU A 119 7.46 -12.30 7.72
CA LEU A 119 6.71 -12.80 6.56
C LEU A 119 7.64 -13.52 5.56
N ILE A 120 8.82 -12.96 5.30
CA ILE A 120 9.80 -13.55 4.37
C ILE A 120 10.40 -14.84 4.96
N ASP A 121 10.75 -14.85 6.25
CA ASP A 121 11.26 -16.05 6.92
C ASP A 121 10.23 -17.19 6.87
N GLN A 122 8.95 -16.88 7.07
CA GLN A 122 7.86 -17.85 6.95
C GLN A 122 7.73 -18.41 5.52
N ALA A 123 7.76 -17.54 4.52
CA ALA A 123 7.69 -17.96 3.11
C ALA A 123 8.91 -18.81 2.72
N VAL A 124 10.10 -18.50 3.23
CA VAL A 124 11.32 -19.33 3.05
C VAL A 124 11.10 -20.73 3.65
N LEU A 125 10.50 -20.86 4.83
CA LEU A 125 10.18 -22.15 5.43
C LEU A 125 9.23 -22.97 4.57
N HIS A 126 8.16 -22.35 4.03
CA HIS A 126 7.21 -23.05 3.18
C HIS A 126 7.77 -23.43 1.81
N HIS A 127 8.80 -22.75 1.33
CA HIS A 127 9.57 -23.20 0.17
C HIS A 127 10.36 -24.50 0.41
N GLN A 128 10.65 -24.83 1.67
CA GLN A 128 11.38 -26.08 2.05
C GLN A 128 10.44 -27.28 2.15
N GLU A 129 9.13 -27.08 2.19
CA GLU A 129 8.15 -28.16 2.26
C GLU A 129 8.12 -28.96 0.97
N THR A 130 7.82 -30.25 1.09
CA THR A 130 7.66 -31.15 -0.07
C THR A 130 6.34 -31.90 0.03
N PRO A 131 5.40 -31.68 -0.88
CA PRO A 131 5.46 -30.77 -2.04
C PRO A 131 5.29 -29.29 -1.66
N VAL A 132 5.94 -28.41 -2.40
CA VAL A 132 5.76 -26.96 -2.26
C VAL A 132 4.30 -26.59 -2.60
N ASN A 133 3.68 -25.76 -1.78
CA ASN A 133 2.34 -25.23 -2.03
C ASN A 133 2.39 -23.85 -2.70
N PRO A 134 2.22 -23.74 -4.03
CA PRO A 134 2.38 -22.49 -4.74
C PRO A 134 1.25 -21.49 -4.46
N GLN A 135 0.04 -21.96 -4.07
CA GLN A 135 -1.07 -21.07 -3.69
C GLN A 135 -0.76 -20.36 -2.37
N LEU A 136 -0.21 -21.10 -1.39
CA LEU A 136 0.21 -20.54 -0.12
C LEU A 136 1.31 -19.50 -0.33
N LEU A 137 2.33 -19.82 -1.13
CA LEU A 137 3.41 -18.88 -1.45
C LEU A 137 2.93 -17.63 -2.18
N SER A 138 1.91 -17.75 -3.06
CA SER A 138 1.28 -16.59 -3.70
C SER A 138 0.55 -15.69 -2.69
N LEU A 139 -0.14 -16.28 -1.72
CA LEU A 139 -0.80 -15.55 -0.64
C LEU A 139 0.24 -14.82 0.24
N GLU A 140 1.32 -15.48 0.61
CA GLU A 140 2.40 -14.91 1.41
C GLU A 140 3.14 -13.79 0.67
N CYS A 141 3.38 -13.98 -0.64
CA CYS A 141 3.90 -12.93 -1.50
C CYS A 141 2.99 -11.69 -1.47
N TYR A 142 1.69 -11.86 -1.60
CA TYR A 142 0.73 -10.76 -1.50
C TYR A 142 0.77 -10.09 -0.12
N GLN A 143 0.88 -10.84 0.97
CA GLN A 143 1.03 -10.27 2.32
C GLN A 143 2.28 -9.41 2.45
N VAL A 144 3.42 -9.83 1.88
CA VAL A 144 4.65 -9.04 1.83
C VAL A 144 4.45 -7.76 1.00
N LEU A 145 3.86 -7.89 -0.21
CA LEU A 145 3.60 -6.74 -1.09
C LEU A 145 2.67 -5.70 -0.44
N LEU A 146 1.67 -6.13 0.34
CA LEU A 146 0.82 -5.23 1.12
C LEU A 146 1.61 -4.41 2.15
N GLN A 147 2.72 -4.92 2.66
CA GLN A 147 3.56 -4.14 3.57
C GLN A 147 4.27 -2.99 2.87
N PHE A 148 4.47 -3.04 1.57
CA PHE A 148 5.02 -1.94 0.78
C PHE A 148 3.96 -0.89 0.44
N THR A 149 2.66 -1.26 0.45
CA THR A 149 1.56 -0.31 0.27
C THR A 149 1.42 0.56 1.51
N GLY A 150 1.34 1.86 1.34
CA GLY A 150 1.34 2.81 2.48
C GLY A 150 2.73 3.08 3.05
N GLY A 151 3.78 2.48 2.53
CA GLY A 151 5.16 2.95 2.61
C GLY A 151 5.35 4.20 1.76
N LEU A 152 4.50 5.21 1.96
CA LEU A 152 4.84 6.55 1.58
C LEU A 152 6.07 6.92 2.38
N GLN A 153 7.20 6.99 1.64
CA GLN A 153 8.38 7.73 2.05
C GLN A 153 8.22 8.32 3.44
N THR A 154 8.94 7.77 4.34
CA THR A 154 9.37 8.37 5.59
C THR A 154 9.06 7.51 6.80
N ASN A 155 10.11 7.23 7.54
CA ASN A 155 10.17 7.04 8.96
C ASN A 155 8.81 7.35 9.64
N PRO A 156 8.14 6.39 10.33
CA PRO A 156 6.87 6.62 11.03
C PRO A 156 6.95 7.80 12.01
N SER A 157 8.15 8.12 12.52
CA SER A 157 8.40 9.33 13.29
C SER A 157 8.31 10.63 12.47
N ARG A 158 8.05 10.58 11.17
CA ARG A 158 7.94 11.74 10.26
C ARG A 158 6.65 11.79 9.42
N GLN A 159 5.53 11.30 9.93
CA GLN A 159 4.22 11.68 9.40
C GLN A 159 3.40 12.57 10.36
N PRO A 160 3.97 13.70 10.88
CA PRO A 160 3.20 14.60 11.71
C PRO A 160 1.94 15.09 10.99
N ALA A 161 1.99 15.18 9.65
CA ALA A 161 0.85 15.64 8.86
C ALA A 161 -0.28 14.61 8.75
N TRP A 162 0.00 13.31 8.72
CA TRP A 162 -1.04 12.28 8.74
C TRP A 162 -1.76 12.27 10.09
N GLU A 163 -1.02 12.12 11.19
CA GLU A 163 -1.60 12.05 12.54
C GLU A 163 -2.25 13.38 12.95
N LYS A 164 -1.62 14.49 12.57
CA LYS A 164 -2.09 15.81 12.97
C LYS A 164 -3.27 16.33 12.16
N TYR A 165 -3.38 15.97 10.87
CA TYR A 165 -4.35 16.56 9.97
C TYR A 165 -5.26 15.55 9.29
N ILE A 166 -4.73 14.47 8.71
CA ILE A 166 -5.54 13.53 7.91
C ILE A 166 -6.40 12.65 8.81
N ARG A 167 -5.82 12.01 9.81
CA ARG A 167 -6.54 11.14 10.74
C ARG A 167 -7.70 11.82 11.45
N PRO A 168 -7.55 13.03 12.02
CA PRO A 168 -8.67 13.79 12.61
C PRO A 168 -9.77 14.12 11.57
N VAL A 169 -9.40 14.57 10.37
CA VAL A 169 -10.36 14.87 9.31
C VAL A 169 -11.15 13.63 8.89
N LEU A 170 -10.48 12.48 8.76
CA LEU A 170 -11.17 11.21 8.49
C LEU A 170 -12.15 10.83 9.61
N ALA A 171 -11.76 11.02 10.87
CA ALA A 171 -12.64 10.78 12.02
C ALA A 171 -13.89 11.69 11.96
N ILE A 172 -13.74 12.98 11.62
CA ILE A 172 -14.85 13.91 11.44
C ILE A 172 -15.76 13.43 10.30
N ILE A 173 -15.18 13.09 9.15
CA ILE A 173 -15.98 12.57 8.00
C ILE A 173 -16.77 11.33 8.42
N HIS A 174 -16.14 10.37 9.09
CA HIS A 174 -16.79 9.11 9.49
C HIS A 174 -17.93 9.29 10.49
N THR A 175 -17.84 10.30 11.35
CA THR A 175 -18.88 10.59 12.37
C THR A 175 -19.93 11.58 11.93
N ARG A 176 -19.58 12.52 11.03
CA ARG A 176 -20.44 13.65 10.64
C ARG A 176 -20.73 13.69 9.13
N TYR A 177 -20.58 12.58 8.40
CA TYR A 177 -20.76 12.53 6.93
C TYR A 177 -22.14 12.99 6.44
N MET A 178 -23.16 12.97 7.29
CA MET A 178 -24.51 13.44 6.96
C MET A 178 -24.60 14.97 6.91
N GLU A 179 -23.66 15.68 7.55
CA GLU A 179 -23.62 17.14 7.57
C GLU A 179 -23.03 17.72 6.28
N ASP A 180 -23.23 19.02 6.06
CA ASP A 180 -22.60 19.72 4.93
C ASP A 180 -21.10 19.95 5.20
N LEU A 181 -20.29 18.94 4.89
CA LEU A 181 -18.85 18.96 5.08
C LEU A 181 -18.16 19.44 3.79
N THR A 182 -17.53 20.61 3.86
CA THR A 182 -16.69 21.14 2.77
C THR A 182 -15.20 21.01 3.14
N ALA A 183 -14.32 21.10 2.13
CA ALA A 183 -12.89 21.12 2.37
C ALA A 183 -12.47 22.31 3.23
N GLU A 184 -13.18 23.45 3.09
CA GLU A 184 -13.00 24.66 3.90
C GLU A 184 -13.34 24.38 5.37
N ALA A 185 -14.53 23.85 5.66
CA ALA A 185 -14.96 23.52 7.00
C ALA A 185 -14.01 22.51 7.68
N LEU A 186 -13.67 21.43 6.96
CA LEU A 186 -12.75 20.40 7.47
C LEU A 186 -11.34 20.93 7.73
N SER A 187 -10.85 21.86 6.90
CA SER A 187 -9.52 22.44 7.06
C SER A 187 -9.45 23.36 8.31
N GLN A 188 -10.56 24.05 8.64
CA GLN A 188 -10.66 24.87 9.84
C GLN A 188 -10.60 24.01 11.11
N GLU A 189 -11.22 22.85 11.15
CA GLU A 189 -11.20 21.93 12.28
C GLU A 189 -9.78 21.45 12.65
N VAL A 190 -8.86 21.45 11.67
CA VAL A 190 -7.46 21.05 11.88
C VAL A 190 -6.46 22.20 11.73
N PHE A 191 -6.94 23.43 11.66
CA PHE A 191 -6.15 24.67 11.64
C PHE A 191 -5.15 24.76 10.48
N ILE A 192 -5.57 24.38 9.27
CA ILE A 192 -4.77 24.50 8.03
C ILE A 192 -5.57 25.15 6.91
N THR A 193 -4.91 25.45 5.80
CA THR A 193 -5.59 25.98 4.61
C THR A 193 -6.28 24.85 3.80
N PRO A 194 -7.40 25.11 3.10
CA PRO A 194 -8.06 24.12 2.24
C PRO A 194 -7.13 23.55 1.16
N GLN A 195 -6.25 24.37 0.60
CA GLN A 195 -5.28 23.96 -0.40
C GLN A 195 -4.25 22.98 0.17
N TYR A 196 -3.82 23.21 1.41
CA TYR A 196 -2.90 22.29 2.08
C TYR A 196 -3.59 20.95 2.40
N LEU A 197 -4.84 20.99 2.90
CA LEU A 197 -5.64 19.78 3.12
C LEU A 197 -5.82 18.98 1.83
N SER A 198 -6.18 19.65 0.71
CA SER A 198 -6.33 19.00 -0.60
C SER A 198 -5.06 18.32 -1.07
N ARG A 199 -3.89 18.95 -0.90
CA ARG A 199 -2.60 18.33 -1.22
C ARG A 199 -2.31 17.11 -0.35
N LEU A 200 -2.64 17.17 0.93
CA LEU A 200 -2.48 16.04 1.84
C LEU A 200 -3.40 14.88 1.46
N PHE A 201 -4.68 15.14 1.14
CA PHE A 201 -5.61 14.11 0.68
C PHE A 201 -5.13 13.43 -0.61
N SER A 202 -4.73 14.21 -1.63
CA SER A 202 -4.15 13.65 -2.85
C SER A 202 -2.90 12.82 -2.57
N ARG A 203 -2.03 13.31 -1.68
CA ARG A 203 -0.78 12.63 -1.32
C ARG A 203 -1.00 11.32 -0.57
N TYR A 204 -1.90 11.32 0.43
CA TYR A 204 -2.07 10.18 1.35
C TYR A 204 -3.19 9.22 0.94
N LEU A 205 -4.20 9.70 0.22
CA LEU A 205 -5.40 8.94 -0.11
C LEU A 205 -5.63 8.79 -1.62
N GLY A 206 -4.82 9.49 -2.43
CA GLY A 206 -4.93 9.44 -3.89
C GLY A 206 -6.23 10.04 -4.45
N CYS A 207 -6.98 10.82 -3.64
CA CYS A 207 -8.26 11.41 -4.03
C CYS A 207 -8.46 12.77 -3.35
N SER A 208 -9.46 13.54 -3.82
CA SER A 208 -9.86 14.78 -3.16
C SER A 208 -10.73 14.50 -1.90
N VAL A 209 -10.87 15.51 -1.04
CA VAL A 209 -11.75 15.46 0.14
C VAL A 209 -13.20 15.15 -0.30
N TYR A 210 -13.67 15.81 -1.36
CA TYR A 210 -15.01 15.59 -1.91
C TYR A 210 -15.21 14.17 -2.43
N GLU A 211 -14.27 13.62 -3.17
CA GLU A 211 -14.32 12.24 -3.65
C GLU A 211 -14.34 11.22 -2.52
N TYR A 212 -13.54 11.45 -1.48
CA TYR A 212 -13.52 10.59 -0.30
C TYR A 212 -14.88 10.61 0.42
N LEU A 213 -15.41 11.80 0.73
CA LEU A 213 -16.73 11.97 1.37
C LEU A 213 -17.85 11.35 0.53
N THR A 214 -17.83 11.58 -0.79
CA THR A 214 -18.81 10.99 -1.71
C THR A 214 -18.79 9.46 -1.67
N LYS A 215 -17.60 8.84 -1.79
CA LYS A 215 -17.45 7.38 -1.71
C LYS A 215 -17.94 6.83 -0.37
N PHE A 216 -17.63 7.53 0.72
CA PHE A 216 -18.05 7.13 2.06
C PHE A 216 -19.59 7.19 2.21
N ARG A 217 -20.23 8.29 1.80
CA ARG A 217 -21.70 8.43 1.79
C ARG A 217 -22.37 7.34 0.97
N LEU A 218 -21.85 7.05 -0.22
CA LEU A 218 -22.41 6.01 -1.08
C LEU A 218 -22.22 4.61 -0.50
N SER A 219 -21.13 4.34 0.23
CA SER A 219 -20.97 3.10 0.97
C SER A 219 -22.06 2.95 2.03
N LYS A 220 -22.34 3.99 2.81
CA LYS A 220 -23.44 4.01 3.78
C LYS A 220 -24.83 3.88 3.13
N ALA A 221 -25.02 4.51 1.97
CA ALA A 221 -26.24 4.34 1.19
C ALA A 221 -26.47 2.88 0.76
N LYS A 222 -25.43 2.18 0.30
CA LYS A 222 -25.51 0.74 -0.05
C LYS A 222 -25.95 -0.10 1.15
N GLU A 223 -25.39 0.14 2.33
CA GLU A 223 -25.79 -0.53 3.57
C GLU A 223 -27.28 -0.34 3.85
N LEU A 224 -27.78 0.93 3.76
CA LEU A 224 -29.18 1.26 4.00
C LEU A 224 -30.13 0.70 2.93
N LEU A 225 -29.71 0.67 1.66
CA LEU A 225 -30.52 0.12 0.56
C LEU A 225 -30.79 -1.39 0.73
N VAL A 226 -29.83 -2.13 1.28
CA VAL A 226 -29.97 -3.58 1.52
C VAL A 226 -30.69 -3.88 2.82
N SER A 227 -30.34 -3.17 3.91
CA SER A 227 -30.91 -3.42 5.24
C SER A 227 -32.35 -2.91 5.39
N ASN A 228 -32.74 -1.86 4.65
CA ASN A 228 -34.05 -1.20 4.75
C ASN A 228 -34.77 -1.15 3.41
N ARG A 229 -35.17 -2.32 2.89
CA ARG A 229 -35.76 -2.46 1.54
C ARG A 229 -37.01 -1.60 1.29
N GLY A 230 -37.82 -1.35 2.31
CA GLY A 230 -39.04 -0.55 2.20
C GLY A 230 -38.85 0.97 2.24
N ARG A 231 -37.65 1.44 2.62
CA ARG A 231 -37.37 2.87 2.77
C ARG A 231 -37.27 3.56 1.41
N ARG A 232 -37.85 4.78 1.28
CA ARG A 232 -37.79 5.53 0.02
C ARG A 232 -36.35 5.93 -0.29
N ILE A 233 -36.00 5.96 -1.57
CA ILE A 233 -34.65 6.37 -2.05
C ILE A 233 -34.35 7.81 -1.61
N GLN A 234 -35.33 8.69 -1.61
CA GLN A 234 -35.19 10.08 -1.16
C GLN A 234 -34.78 10.16 0.32
N ASP A 235 -35.39 9.33 1.18
CA ASP A 235 -35.08 9.33 2.62
C ASP A 235 -33.66 8.81 2.85
N ILE A 236 -33.24 7.78 2.11
CA ILE A 236 -31.86 7.27 2.16
C ILE A 236 -30.87 8.34 1.68
N ALA A 237 -31.19 9.09 0.63
CA ALA A 237 -30.34 10.18 0.16
C ALA A 237 -30.11 11.22 1.27
N GLN A 238 -31.18 11.62 1.97
CA GLN A 238 -31.10 12.57 3.08
C GLN A 238 -30.27 12.00 4.26
N ASP A 239 -30.48 10.73 4.63
CA ASP A 239 -29.75 10.08 5.72
C ASP A 239 -28.23 10.01 5.48
N VAL A 240 -27.81 9.99 4.23
CA VAL A 240 -26.39 9.96 3.88
C VAL A 240 -25.84 11.35 3.48
N GLY A 241 -26.61 12.42 3.74
CA GLY A 241 -26.14 13.80 3.61
C GLY A 241 -26.29 14.40 2.22
N TYR A 242 -27.22 13.89 1.38
CA TYR A 242 -27.60 14.54 0.14
C TYR A 242 -28.89 15.33 0.32
N THR A 243 -28.83 16.63 0.08
CA THR A 243 -30.02 17.52 0.10
C THR A 243 -30.91 17.34 -1.13
N ASP A 244 -30.32 16.92 -2.26
CA ASP A 244 -31.01 16.62 -3.51
C ASP A 244 -30.89 15.13 -3.86
N ALA A 245 -32.06 14.46 -3.87
CA ALA A 245 -32.15 13.05 -4.23
C ALA A 245 -31.79 12.79 -5.70
N SER A 246 -32.01 13.76 -6.61
CA SER A 246 -31.63 13.62 -8.02
C SER A 246 -30.09 13.58 -8.15
N HIS A 247 -29.42 14.48 -7.46
CA HIS A 247 -27.95 14.49 -7.39
C HIS A 247 -27.41 13.17 -6.80
N PHE A 248 -28.03 12.68 -5.72
CA PHE A 248 -27.66 11.37 -5.14
C PHE A 248 -27.76 10.23 -6.17
N VAL A 249 -28.89 10.13 -6.91
CA VAL A 249 -29.11 9.09 -7.93
C VAL A 249 -28.03 9.16 -9.03
N VAL A 250 -27.71 10.36 -9.51
CA VAL A 250 -26.65 10.57 -10.52
C VAL A 250 -25.30 10.12 -10.00
N MET A 251 -24.91 10.54 -8.78
CA MET A 251 -23.63 10.17 -8.19
C MET A 251 -23.52 8.68 -7.87
N PHE A 252 -24.62 8.10 -7.37
CA PHE A 252 -24.68 6.66 -7.10
C PHE A 252 -24.47 5.86 -8.40
N ARG A 253 -25.20 6.21 -9.48
CA ARG A 253 -25.05 5.55 -10.78
C ARG A 253 -23.65 5.74 -11.37
N LYS A 254 -23.08 6.94 -11.26
CA LYS A 254 -21.72 7.24 -11.77
C LYS A 254 -20.66 6.33 -11.12
N ILE A 255 -20.80 6.05 -9.82
CA ILE A 255 -19.78 5.30 -9.06
C ILE A 255 -20.04 3.79 -9.06
N THR A 256 -21.33 3.37 -9.08
CA THR A 256 -21.71 1.95 -8.96
C THR A 256 -22.10 1.31 -10.30
N GLY A 257 -22.29 2.10 -11.34
CA GLY A 257 -22.77 1.63 -12.66
C GLY A 257 -24.30 1.45 -12.74
N MET A 258 -25.04 1.57 -11.64
CA MET A 258 -26.49 1.33 -11.58
C MET A 258 -27.19 2.32 -10.65
N THR A 259 -28.52 2.49 -10.81
CA THR A 259 -29.32 3.34 -9.92
C THR A 259 -29.48 2.70 -8.54
N PRO A 260 -29.79 3.48 -7.48
CA PRO A 260 -30.09 2.95 -6.14
C PRO A 260 -31.23 1.91 -6.14
N SER A 261 -32.26 2.12 -6.97
CA SER A 261 -33.39 1.18 -7.09
C SER A 261 -32.98 -0.14 -7.74
N GLU A 262 -32.15 -0.09 -8.79
CA GLU A 262 -31.57 -1.28 -9.41
C GLU A 262 -30.67 -2.02 -8.43
N PHE A 263 -29.81 -1.29 -7.70
CA PHE A 263 -28.93 -1.88 -6.68
C PHE A 263 -29.73 -2.62 -5.61
N ARG A 264 -30.80 -1.99 -5.07
CA ARG A 264 -31.70 -2.61 -4.10
C ARG A 264 -32.38 -3.89 -4.62
N ARG A 265 -32.77 -3.89 -5.91
CA ARG A 265 -33.47 -5.02 -6.51
C ARG A 265 -32.59 -6.26 -6.66
N ILE A 266 -31.31 -6.08 -6.90
CA ILE A 266 -30.40 -7.21 -7.16
C ILE A 266 -29.70 -7.72 -5.91
N ASN A 267 -29.77 -6.97 -4.80
CA ASN A 267 -29.24 -7.38 -3.49
C ASN A 267 -30.36 -7.58 -2.47
#